data_0ea663b52790f479395601024a21ae52
#
_entry.id   0ea663b52790f479395601024a21ae52
#
_cell.length_a   1.000
_cell.length_b   1.000
_cell.length_c   1.000
_cell.angle_alpha   90.00
_cell.angle_beta   90.00
_cell.angle_gamma   90.00
#
_symmetry.space_group_name_H-M   'P 1'
#
loop_
_entity.id
_entity.type
_entity.pdbx_description
1 polymer ?
#
loop_
_entity_poly.entity_id
_entity_poly.type
_entity_poly.pdbx_seq_one_letter_code
_entity_poly.pdbx_strand_id
1 'polypeptide(L)'
;AFANLGLLGTVAGVASDMDGKFELIVPDKYAVHKVRVSAVGYAPAEFKVYELRDKPDFKIKLRPVTYGIGAVDVYGQLLVYKKMLRNVVSNISKNYINTPYNYEGYFKHVTNVDGAEKVKEATVTIYDAQGYERTDVAEAFKAVNYKYNEVRRSQPAVSVFDGLTCLDDILTSDIVRNTRNVLDIVNARDYKLKSKGKIIYEGDSVQIISYTATKPSISTAGDPTVQSYSGEIYVNLKDFAVLKNVVNITSRDFNSLGRNLVVINEKPKSDVTMQITTTYKKLKS
;
A
#
# COMPACT_ATOMS: atom_id res chain seq x y z
N ALA A 1 3.10 -7.33 10.90
CA ALA A 1 3.38 -6.22 9.97
C ALA A 1 2.08 -5.69 9.35
N PHE A 2 1.99 -4.39 9.13
CA PHE A 2 0.90 -3.70 8.41
C PHE A 2 -0.50 -3.96 8.97
N ALA A 3 -0.63 -4.13 10.28
CA ALA A 3 -1.91 -4.19 10.96
C ALA A 3 -2.42 -2.78 11.25
N ASN A 4 -3.72 -2.56 11.07
CA ASN A 4 -4.38 -1.32 11.45
C ASN A 4 -4.82 -1.40 12.91
N LEU A 5 -4.49 -0.38 13.69
CA LEU A 5 -4.94 -0.21 15.07
C LEU A 5 -5.83 1.04 15.12
N GLY A 6 -7.11 0.86 15.39
CA GLY A 6 -8.08 1.95 15.43
C GLY A 6 -8.75 2.05 16.78
N LEU A 7 -8.85 3.26 17.32
CA LEU A 7 -9.60 3.52 18.54
C LEU A 7 -11.09 3.58 18.19
N LEU A 8 -11.85 2.60 18.65
CA LEU A 8 -13.27 2.47 18.29
C LEU A 8 -14.08 3.71 18.72
N GLY A 9 -14.93 4.18 17.82
CA GLY A 9 -15.74 5.39 18.04
C GLY A 9 -15.01 6.71 17.76
N THR A 10 -13.80 6.65 17.19
CA THR A 10 -13.00 7.82 16.81
C THR A 10 -12.38 7.64 15.42
N VAL A 11 -11.78 8.71 14.91
CA VAL A 11 -10.94 8.65 13.68
C VAL A 11 -9.48 8.34 14.01
N ALA A 12 -9.12 8.26 15.29
CA ALA A 12 -7.73 8.03 15.71
C ALA A 12 -7.31 6.59 15.47
N GLY A 13 -6.11 6.42 14.94
CA GLY A 13 -5.53 5.10 14.70
C GLY A 13 -4.15 5.21 14.09
N VAL A 14 -3.47 4.08 14.04
CA VAL A 14 -2.12 3.93 13.48
C VAL A 14 -2.02 2.59 12.77
N ALA A 15 -1.09 2.47 11.83
CA ALA A 15 -0.71 1.19 11.25
C ALA A 15 0.62 0.73 11.86
N SER A 16 0.79 -0.58 12.04
CA SER A 16 2.08 -1.14 12.40
C SER A 16 3.04 -1.12 11.19
N ASP A 17 4.32 -0.98 11.47
CA ASP A 17 5.38 -1.04 10.47
C ASP A 17 5.61 -2.47 9.92
N MET A 18 6.65 -2.63 9.11
CA MET A 18 7.02 -3.93 8.52
C MET A 18 7.45 -4.96 9.58
N ASP A 19 7.96 -4.54 10.72
CA ASP A 19 8.33 -5.41 11.85
C ASP A 19 7.15 -5.69 12.78
N GLY A 20 6.00 -5.06 12.53
CA GLY A 20 4.81 -5.15 13.36
C GLY A 20 4.84 -4.21 14.56
N LYS A 21 5.79 -3.30 14.65
CA LYS A 21 5.88 -2.30 15.71
C LYS A 21 4.88 -1.18 15.45
N PHE A 22 4.31 -0.64 16.51
CA PHE A 22 3.37 0.48 16.45
C PHE A 22 3.48 1.34 17.71
N GLU A 23 3.11 2.59 17.57
CA GLU A 23 2.92 3.52 18.68
C GLU A 23 1.57 4.21 18.48
N LEU A 24 0.68 4.11 19.45
CA LEU A 24 -0.64 4.73 19.42
C LEU A 24 -0.79 5.64 20.63
N ILE A 25 -0.77 6.94 20.41
CA ILE A 25 -1.00 7.94 21.44
C ILE A 25 -2.51 8.05 21.67
N VAL A 26 -2.95 7.68 22.86
CA VAL A 26 -4.37 7.73 23.26
C VAL A 26 -4.56 8.75 24.37
N PRO A 27 -5.30 9.85 24.13
CA PRO A 27 -5.64 10.82 25.17
C PRO A 27 -6.43 10.17 26.31
N ASP A 28 -6.23 10.63 27.55
CA ASP A 28 -6.86 10.04 28.75
C ASP A 28 -8.38 9.96 28.71
N LYS A 29 -9.04 10.90 28.05
CA LYS A 29 -10.51 10.88 27.85
C LYS A 29 -11.00 9.62 27.11
N TYR A 30 -10.13 8.88 26.46
CA TYR A 30 -10.44 7.65 25.74
C TYR A 30 -9.93 6.37 26.44
N ALA A 31 -9.49 6.46 27.68
CA ALA A 31 -8.93 5.33 28.42
C ALA A 31 -9.88 4.11 28.54
N VAL A 32 -11.20 4.34 28.52
CA VAL A 32 -12.23 3.29 28.58
C VAL A 32 -12.61 2.71 27.22
N HIS A 33 -12.12 3.30 26.13
CA HIS A 33 -12.41 2.85 24.77
C HIS A 33 -11.68 1.54 24.45
N LYS A 34 -12.07 0.92 23.34
CA LYS A 34 -11.38 -0.24 22.80
C LYS A 34 -10.52 0.13 21.62
N VAL A 35 -9.36 -0.49 21.54
CA VAL A 35 -8.52 -0.52 20.32
C VAL A 35 -8.86 -1.79 19.57
N ARG A 36 -9.24 -1.65 18.30
CA ARG A 36 -9.41 -2.76 17.36
C ARG A 36 -8.16 -2.89 16.51
N VAL A 37 -7.60 -4.09 16.49
CA VAL A 37 -6.44 -4.43 15.66
C VAL A 37 -6.93 -5.34 14.54
N SER A 38 -6.69 -4.95 13.31
CA SER A 38 -7.13 -5.70 12.13
C SER A 38 -6.03 -5.70 11.06
N ALA A 39 -5.94 -6.82 10.35
CA ALA A 39 -5.10 -6.94 9.16
C ALA A 39 -5.83 -7.81 8.13
N VAL A 40 -5.68 -7.48 6.85
CA VAL A 40 -6.31 -8.26 5.78
C VAL A 40 -5.73 -9.66 5.74
N GLY A 41 -6.59 -10.68 5.84
CA GLY A 41 -6.20 -12.08 5.96
C GLY A 41 -6.15 -12.62 7.40
N TYR A 42 -6.52 -11.81 8.38
CA TYR A 42 -6.50 -12.16 9.80
C TYR A 42 -7.82 -11.83 10.48
N ALA A 43 -8.19 -12.61 11.50
CA ALA A 43 -9.29 -12.27 12.37
C ALA A 43 -8.93 -11.03 13.21
N PRO A 44 -9.83 -10.04 13.31
CA PRO A 44 -9.58 -8.86 14.12
C PRO A 44 -9.56 -9.22 15.60
N ALA A 45 -8.82 -8.46 16.38
CA ALA A 45 -8.78 -8.55 17.84
C ALA A 45 -9.09 -7.18 18.46
N GLU A 46 -9.77 -7.19 19.61
CA GLU A 46 -10.12 -5.98 20.35
C GLU A 46 -9.56 -6.04 21.77
N PHE A 47 -9.02 -4.93 22.21
CA PHE A 47 -8.44 -4.76 23.54
C PHE A 47 -8.96 -3.47 24.15
N LYS A 48 -9.14 -3.42 25.44
CA LYS A 48 -9.41 -2.16 26.14
C LYS A 48 -8.11 -1.35 26.24
N VAL A 49 -8.19 -0.04 26.10
CA VAL A 49 -7.00 0.86 26.13
C VAL A 49 -6.16 0.61 27.38
N TYR A 50 -6.80 0.46 28.55
CA TYR A 50 -6.10 0.23 29.82
C TYR A 50 -5.38 -1.14 29.89
N GLU A 51 -5.76 -2.12 29.06
CA GLU A 51 -5.08 -3.43 28.98
C GLU A 51 -3.75 -3.34 28.26
N LEU A 52 -3.61 -2.34 27.39
CA LEU A 52 -2.42 -2.07 26.57
C LEU A 52 -1.50 -1.02 27.17
N ARG A 53 -2.07 -0.12 28.00
CA ARG A 53 -1.34 0.98 28.64
C ARG A 53 -0.25 0.40 29.56
N ASP A 54 0.91 1.02 29.55
CA ASP A 54 2.04 0.69 30.42
C ASP A 54 2.63 -0.72 30.21
N LYS A 55 2.37 -1.34 29.05
CA LYS A 55 2.98 -2.61 28.66
C LYS A 55 3.83 -2.44 27.39
N PRO A 56 5.05 -1.95 27.46
CA PRO A 56 5.90 -1.62 26.30
C PRO A 56 6.19 -2.81 25.40
N ASP A 57 6.17 -4.04 25.94
CA ASP A 57 6.45 -5.28 25.20
C ASP A 57 5.18 -6.08 24.85
N PHE A 58 4.01 -5.45 24.81
CA PHE A 58 2.77 -6.14 24.51
C PHE A 58 2.75 -6.63 23.06
N LYS A 59 2.67 -7.94 22.88
CA LYS A 59 2.64 -8.58 21.56
C LYS A 59 1.24 -9.05 21.22
N ILE A 60 0.68 -8.52 20.14
CA ILE A 60 -0.61 -8.92 19.59
C ILE A 60 -0.38 -9.93 18.46
N LYS A 61 -0.92 -11.14 18.62
CA LYS A 61 -0.91 -12.18 17.59
C LYS A 61 -2.30 -12.30 16.98
N LEU A 62 -2.44 -11.88 15.73
CA LEU A 62 -3.67 -12.09 14.96
C LEU A 62 -3.69 -13.50 14.39
N ARG A 63 -4.88 -14.13 14.37
CA ARG A 63 -5.08 -15.46 13.78
C ARG A 63 -5.34 -15.34 12.30
N PRO A 64 -4.59 -16.03 11.42
CA PRO A 64 -4.90 -16.04 9.99
C PRO A 64 -6.27 -16.67 9.75
N VAL A 65 -7.01 -16.13 8.78
CA VAL A 65 -8.31 -16.64 8.35
C VAL A 65 -8.24 -16.89 6.85
N THR A 66 -8.22 -18.15 6.46
CA THR A 66 -8.26 -18.59 5.06
C THR A 66 -9.45 -19.52 4.84
N TYR A 67 -10.22 -19.28 3.79
CA TYR A 67 -11.26 -20.19 3.34
C TYR A 67 -10.76 -20.94 2.11
N GLY A 68 -10.98 -22.28 2.10
CA GLY A 68 -10.50 -23.16 1.06
C GLY A 68 -10.98 -22.75 -0.35
N ILE A 69 -10.14 -22.99 -1.34
CA ILE A 69 -10.46 -22.80 -2.75
C ILE A 69 -11.26 -24.05 -3.16
N GLY A 70 -12.53 -23.89 -3.50
CA GLY A 70 -13.27 -24.90 -4.26
C GLY A 70 -12.62 -25.08 -5.63
N ALA A 71 -12.46 -26.31 -6.10
CA ALA A 71 -11.96 -26.61 -7.45
C ALA A 71 -12.85 -25.91 -8.50
N VAL A 72 -12.28 -25.09 -9.37
CA VAL A 72 -13.02 -24.33 -10.39
C VAL A 72 -12.23 -24.32 -11.71
N ASP A 73 -12.97 -24.43 -12.80
CA ASP A 73 -12.48 -24.41 -14.18
C ASP A 73 -11.63 -23.16 -14.50
N VAL A 74 -10.44 -23.38 -15.05
CA VAL A 74 -9.38 -22.37 -15.27
C VAL A 74 -9.80 -21.30 -16.30
N TYR A 75 -10.58 -21.62 -17.32
CA TYR A 75 -10.99 -20.66 -18.36
C TYR A 75 -12.12 -19.73 -17.90
N GLY A 76 -13.12 -20.28 -17.20
CA GLY A 76 -14.20 -19.48 -16.63
C GLY A 76 -13.72 -18.49 -15.58
N GLN A 77 -12.70 -18.85 -14.80
CA GLN A 77 -12.10 -18.01 -13.78
C GLN A 77 -11.45 -16.74 -14.34
N LEU A 78 -10.71 -16.83 -15.45
CA LEU A 78 -10.02 -15.68 -16.04
C LEU A 78 -11.00 -14.56 -16.41
N LEU A 79 -12.13 -14.90 -17.01
CA LEU A 79 -13.17 -13.93 -17.36
C LEU A 79 -13.83 -13.31 -16.14
N VAL A 80 -14.06 -14.11 -15.09
CA VAL A 80 -14.63 -13.63 -13.83
C VAL A 80 -13.68 -12.61 -13.16
N TYR A 81 -12.39 -12.91 -13.07
CA TYR A 81 -11.42 -11.99 -12.45
C TYR A 81 -11.20 -10.73 -13.28
N LYS A 82 -11.19 -10.83 -14.62
CA LYS A 82 -11.15 -9.63 -15.48
C LYS A 82 -12.39 -8.75 -15.29
N LYS A 83 -13.57 -9.34 -15.17
CA LYS A 83 -14.81 -8.61 -14.86
C LYS A 83 -14.72 -7.97 -13.47
N MET A 84 -14.19 -8.68 -12.48
CA MET A 84 -14.01 -8.16 -11.14
C MET A 84 -13.07 -6.95 -11.13
N LEU A 85 -11.90 -7.01 -11.79
CA LEU A 85 -10.98 -5.89 -11.89
C LEU A 85 -11.59 -4.69 -12.62
N ARG A 86 -12.45 -4.92 -13.65
CA ARG A 86 -13.22 -3.82 -14.26
C ARG A 86 -14.19 -3.18 -13.28
N ASN A 87 -14.87 -3.99 -12.45
CA ASN A 87 -15.75 -3.47 -11.41
C ASN A 87 -14.97 -2.67 -10.36
N VAL A 88 -13.76 -3.08 -10.01
CA VAL A 88 -12.88 -2.27 -9.15
C VAL A 88 -12.69 -0.88 -9.76
N VAL A 89 -12.24 -0.80 -11.00
CA VAL A 89 -12.01 0.49 -11.68
C VAL A 89 -13.28 1.35 -11.74
N SER A 90 -14.43 0.75 -12.10
CA SER A 90 -15.72 1.45 -12.19
C SER A 90 -16.26 1.96 -10.84
N ASN A 91 -15.73 1.46 -9.72
CA ASN A 91 -16.17 1.87 -8.38
C ASN A 91 -15.12 2.70 -7.63
N ILE A 92 -14.00 3.07 -8.26
CA ILE A 92 -12.95 3.87 -7.60
C ILE A 92 -13.53 5.19 -7.10
N SER A 93 -14.26 5.92 -7.93
CA SER A 93 -14.86 7.21 -7.55
C SER A 93 -15.89 7.13 -6.40
N LYS A 94 -16.42 5.94 -6.13
CA LYS A 94 -17.36 5.70 -5.02
C LYS A 94 -16.66 5.24 -3.74
N ASN A 95 -15.52 4.57 -3.89
CA ASN A 95 -14.83 3.91 -2.78
C ASN A 95 -13.67 4.73 -2.22
N TYR A 96 -13.17 5.71 -2.98
CA TYR A 96 -12.02 6.52 -2.60
C TYR A 96 -12.34 8.01 -2.69
N ILE A 97 -11.57 8.82 -2.00
CA ILE A 97 -11.72 10.28 -2.03
C ILE A 97 -11.44 10.78 -3.44
N ASN A 98 -12.43 11.36 -4.10
CA ASN A 98 -12.37 11.86 -5.48
C ASN A 98 -12.41 13.40 -5.57
N THR A 99 -12.23 14.07 -4.45
CA THR A 99 -12.18 15.53 -4.31
C THR A 99 -10.81 15.94 -3.78
N PRO A 100 -10.38 17.18 -3.93
CA PRO A 100 -9.16 17.67 -3.29
C PRO A 100 -9.15 17.41 -1.79
N TYR A 101 -8.02 16.95 -1.26
CA TYR A 101 -7.85 16.68 0.17
C TYR A 101 -6.43 16.94 0.64
N ASN A 102 -6.28 17.11 1.94
CA ASN A 102 -4.97 17.10 2.59
C ASN A 102 -4.92 16.04 3.68
N TYR A 103 -3.73 15.57 3.99
CA TYR A 103 -3.46 14.72 5.12
C TYR A 103 -2.03 14.90 5.65
N GLU A 104 -1.85 14.57 6.91
CA GLU A 104 -0.55 14.46 7.54
C GLU A 104 -0.04 13.03 7.39
N GLY A 105 1.17 12.89 6.89
CA GLY A 105 1.83 11.61 6.70
C GLY A 105 3.13 11.51 7.48
N TYR A 106 3.50 10.29 7.84
CA TYR A 106 4.83 9.97 8.34
C TYR A 106 5.55 9.09 7.31
N PHE A 107 6.69 9.56 6.85
CA PHE A 107 7.58 8.85 5.94
C PHE A 107 8.78 8.31 6.71
N LYS A 108 9.05 7.04 6.56
CA LYS A 108 10.25 6.40 7.09
C LYS A 108 10.87 5.50 6.03
N HIS A 109 12.17 5.66 5.84
CA HIS A 109 12.97 4.83 4.97
C HIS A 109 14.21 4.33 5.73
N VAL A 110 14.37 3.02 5.73
CA VAL A 110 15.49 2.35 6.41
C VAL A 110 16.25 1.54 5.36
N THR A 111 17.55 1.77 5.28
CA THR A 111 18.46 0.96 4.45
C THR A 111 19.55 0.36 5.31
N ASN A 112 19.98 -0.83 4.94
CA ASN A 112 21.18 -1.45 5.52
C ASN A 112 22.21 -1.62 4.40
N VAL A 113 23.33 -0.92 4.53
CA VAL A 113 24.44 -0.97 3.57
C VAL A 113 25.69 -1.39 4.34
N ASP A 114 26.26 -2.53 3.95
CA ASP A 114 27.47 -3.10 4.58
C ASP A 114 27.36 -3.24 6.11
N GLY A 115 26.16 -3.61 6.59
CA GLY A 115 25.88 -3.79 8.02
C GLY A 115 25.58 -2.49 8.78
N ALA A 116 25.65 -1.34 8.14
CA ALA A 116 25.29 -0.05 8.73
C ALA A 116 23.85 0.34 8.37
N GLU A 117 23.00 0.53 9.37
CA GLU A 117 21.64 1.04 9.19
C GLU A 117 21.66 2.55 8.94
N LYS A 118 20.95 2.97 7.90
CA LYS A 118 20.70 4.36 7.58
C LYS A 118 19.20 4.63 7.60
N VAL A 119 18.80 5.66 8.32
CA VAL A 119 17.40 6.03 8.50
C VAL A 119 17.14 7.43 7.98
N LYS A 120 16.04 7.59 7.23
CA LYS A 120 15.42 8.86 6.85
C LYS A 120 13.99 8.86 7.36
N GLU A 121 13.60 9.91 8.02
CA GLU A 121 12.25 10.09 8.52
C GLU A 121 11.77 11.51 8.19
N ALA A 122 10.49 11.65 7.93
CA ALA A 122 9.87 12.96 7.77
C ALA A 122 8.41 12.93 8.20
N THR A 123 7.95 14.02 8.79
CA THR A 123 6.53 14.33 8.83
C THR A 123 6.20 15.20 7.63
N VAL A 124 5.11 14.89 6.95
CA VAL A 124 4.78 15.46 5.65
C VAL A 124 3.32 15.89 5.63
N THR A 125 3.05 17.13 5.28
CA THR A 125 1.70 17.58 4.91
C THR A 125 1.55 17.37 3.41
N ILE A 126 0.54 16.64 3.00
CA ILE A 126 0.29 16.28 1.60
C ILE A 126 -1.04 16.89 1.19
N TYR A 127 -1.03 17.64 0.08
CA TYR A 127 -2.22 18.12 -0.61
C TYR A 127 -2.33 17.45 -1.97
N ASP A 128 -3.47 16.81 -2.22
CA ASP A 128 -3.79 16.19 -3.50
C ASP A 128 -4.96 16.92 -4.14
N ALA A 129 -4.71 17.56 -5.28
CA ALA A 129 -5.69 18.38 -5.99
C ALA A 129 -6.72 17.52 -6.76
N GLN A 130 -6.40 16.28 -7.08
CA GLN A 130 -7.25 15.41 -7.91
C GLN A 130 -7.89 14.26 -7.12
N GLY A 131 -7.43 14.02 -5.89
CA GLY A 131 -7.86 12.84 -5.15
C GLY A 131 -7.46 11.54 -5.86
N TYR A 132 -8.31 10.52 -5.76
CA TYR A 132 -8.09 9.21 -6.39
C TYR A 132 -8.60 9.14 -7.84
N GLU A 133 -8.66 10.25 -8.55
CA GLU A 133 -8.85 10.22 -9.99
C GLU A 133 -7.68 9.51 -10.66
N ARG A 134 -7.99 8.51 -11.49
CA ARG A 134 -6.93 7.72 -12.15
C ARG A 134 -6.21 8.54 -13.21
N THR A 135 -4.91 8.69 -13.03
CA THR A 135 -4.02 9.40 -13.96
C THR A 135 -2.94 8.46 -14.49
N ASP A 136 -2.28 8.86 -15.58
CA ASP A 136 -1.08 8.15 -16.03
C ASP A 136 0.00 8.24 -14.94
N VAL A 137 0.68 7.13 -14.68
CA VAL A 137 1.71 7.05 -13.65
C VAL A 137 2.82 8.09 -13.83
N ALA A 138 3.13 8.47 -15.07
CA ALA A 138 4.14 9.50 -15.38
C ALA A 138 3.69 10.93 -15.00
N GLU A 139 2.39 11.14 -14.78
CA GLU A 139 1.79 12.45 -14.46
C GLU A 139 1.25 12.51 -13.03
N ALA A 140 1.11 11.36 -12.37
CA ALA A 140 0.39 11.23 -11.10
C ALA A 140 0.90 12.16 -9.99
N PHE A 141 2.21 12.38 -9.90
CA PHE A 141 2.81 13.24 -8.88
C PHE A 141 2.57 14.73 -9.13
N LYS A 142 2.21 15.15 -10.34
CA LYS A 142 2.00 16.57 -10.68
C LYS A 142 0.80 17.17 -9.96
N ALA A 143 -0.20 16.36 -9.61
CA ALA A 143 -1.38 16.80 -8.86
C ALA A 143 -1.14 16.87 -7.35
N VAL A 144 -0.03 16.34 -6.87
CA VAL A 144 0.27 16.24 -5.44
C VAL A 144 1.33 17.26 -5.06
N ASN A 145 1.00 18.06 -4.04
CA ASN A 145 1.95 18.96 -3.40
C ASN A 145 2.18 18.48 -1.98
N TYR A 146 3.43 18.51 -1.54
CA TYR A 146 3.76 18.15 -0.18
C TYR A 146 4.84 19.05 0.41
N LYS A 147 4.74 19.24 1.71
CA LYS A 147 5.67 19.98 2.54
C LYS A 147 6.27 19.05 3.56
N TYR A 148 7.57 18.92 3.58
CA TYR A 148 8.27 18.26 4.66
C TYR A 148 8.34 19.22 5.85
N ASN A 149 7.67 18.85 6.95
CA ASN A 149 7.60 19.69 8.15
C ASN A 149 8.82 19.47 9.05
N GLU A 150 9.22 18.22 9.21
CA GLU A 150 10.41 17.82 9.93
C GLU A 150 11.10 16.69 9.18
N VAL A 151 12.41 16.77 9.03
CA VAL A 151 13.23 15.76 8.35
C VAL A 151 14.38 15.36 9.26
N ARG A 152 14.49 14.07 9.53
CA ARG A 152 15.60 13.46 10.26
C ARG A 152 16.30 12.44 9.37
N ARG A 153 17.61 12.38 9.46
CA ARG A 153 18.44 11.42 8.72
C ARG A 153 19.69 11.09 9.47
N SER A 154 20.14 9.83 9.38
CA SER A 154 21.43 9.42 9.92
C SER A 154 22.60 9.98 9.12
N GLN A 155 23.74 10.15 9.76
CA GLN A 155 25.00 10.53 9.13
C GLN A 155 25.84 9.26 8.81
N PRO A 156 26.62 9.26 7.73
CA PRO A 156 26.73 10.25 6.66
C PRO A 156 25.44 10.35 5.84
N ALA A 157 25.28 11.50 5.20
CA ALA A 157 24.12 11.76 4.36
C ALA A 157 23.92 10.65 3.32
N VAL A 158 22.68 10.40 3.07
CA VAL A 158 22.03 9.46 2.16
C VAL A 158 22.90 8.96 1.01
N SER A 159 23.00 7.63 0.87
CA SER A 159 23.54 6.98 -0.31
C SER A 159 22.61 7.19 -1.51
N VAL A 160 23.18 7.42 -2.67
CA VAL A 160 22.48 7.48 -3.95
C VAL A 160 21.84 6.16 -4.37
N PHE A 161 22.17 5.03 -3.72
CA PHE A 161 21.69 3.68 -4.02
C PHE A 161 20.52 3.22 -3.14
N ASP A 162 19.78 4.13 -2.53
CA ASP A 162 18.77 3.79 -1.54
C ASP A 162 17.40 3.36 -2.11
N GLY A 163 17.30 2.97 -3.38
CA GLY A 163 16.07 2.47 -3.99
C GLY A 163 14.96 3.55 -4.08
N LEU A 164 13.74 3.24 -3.61
CA LEU A 164 12.64 4.20 -3.52
C LEU A 164 12.94 5.24 -2.45
N THR A 165 13.49 6.38 -2.86
CA THR A 165 14.02 7.40 -1.97
C THR A 165 13.12 8.61 -1.82
N CYS A 166 12.04 8.69 -2.58
CA CYS A 166 11.14 9.82 -2.57
C CYS A 166 9.68 9.40 -2.41
N LEU A 167 8.89 10.35 -1.92
CA LEU A 167 7.47 10.16 -1.70
C LEU A 167 6.70 9.96 -3.02
N ASP A 168 7.14 10.59 -4.11
CA ASP A 168 6.50 10.42 -5.42
C ASP A 168 6.54 8.97 -5.91
N ASP A 169 7.64 8.25 -5.70
CA ASP A 169 7.73 6.84 -6.11
C ASP A 169 6.74 5.97 -5.33
N ILE A 170 6.50 6.29 -4.06
CA ILE A 170 5.49 5.62 -3.23
C ILE A 170 4.08 5.93 -3.75
N LEU A 171 3.79 7.19 -4.04
CA LEU A 171 2.47 7.62 -4.54
C LEU A 171 2.19 7.07 -5.95
N THR A 172 3.18 7.02 -6.82
CA THR A 172 3.02 6.48 -8.17
C THR A 172 2.88 4.95 -8.19
N SER A 173 3.28 4.26 -7.14
CA SER A 173 3.07 2.81 -6.99
C SER A 173 1.66 2.42 -6.53
N ASP A 174 0.81 3.39 -6.17
CA ASP A 174 -0.57 3.13 -5.78
C ASP A 174 -1.42 2.71 -7.00
N ILE A 175 -1.79 1.43 -7.06
CA ILE A 175 -2.49 0.85 -8.21
C ILE A 175 -3.92 1.37 -8.39
N VAL A 176 -4.54 1.85 -7.32
CA VAL A 176 -5.90 2.40 -7.38
C VAL A 176 -5.89 3.78 -8.03
N ARG A 177 -4.89 4.57 -7.67
CA ARG A 177 -4.73 5.95 -8.14
C ARG A 177 -4.20 6.03 -9.57
N ASN A 178 -3.29 5.16 -9.95
CA ASN A 178 -2.53 5.27 -11.19
C ASN A 178 -2.94 4.22 -12.22
N THR A 179 -2.61 4.50 -13.49
CA THR A 179 -2.72 3.56 -14.60
C THR A 179 -1.42 2.77 -14.78
N ARG A 180 -1.34 1.93 -15.82
CA ARG A 180 -0.21 1.06 -16.15
C ARG A 180 0.09 0.02 -15.08
N ASN A 181 -0.95 -0.65 -14.61
CA ASN A 181 -0.88 -1.74 -13.64
C ASN A 181 -1.98 -2.77 -13.92
N VAL A 182 -2.15 -3.75 -13.03
CA VAL A 182 -3.13 -4.83 -13.20
C VAL A 182 -4.60 -4.33 -13.29
N LEU A 183 -4.89 -3.13 -12.81
CA LEU A 183 -6.21 -2.51 -12.95
C LEU A 183 -6.38 -1.76 -14.27
N ASP A 184 -5.36 -1.66 -15.11
CA ASP A 184 -5.49 -1.10 -16.44
C ASP A 184 -6.24 -2.07 -17.35
N ILE A 185 -7.46 -1.71 -17.69
CA ILE A 185 -8.39 -2.53 -18.48
C ILE A 185 -7.82 -2.86 -19.87
N VAL A 186 -7.07 -1.92 -20.47
CA VAL A 186 -6.48 -2.11 -21.80
C VAL A 186 -5.44 -3.22 -21.77
N ASN A 187 -4.63 -3.25 -20.71
CA ASN A 187 -3.54 -4.21 -20.53
C ASN A 187 -3.94 -5.47 -19.76
N ALA A 188 -5.21 -5.61 -19.33
CA ALA A 188 -5.66 -6.77 -18.55
C ALA A 188 -5.44 -8.13 -19.24
N ARG A 189 -5.27 -8.16 -20.56
CA ARG A 189 -4.91 -9.37 -21.33
C ARG A 189 -3.45 -9.80 -21.12
N ASP A 190 -2.59 -8.88 -20.70
CA ASP A 190 -1.16 -9.10 -20.55
C ASP A 190 -0.80 -9.68 -19.17
N TYR A 191 -1.83 -10.08 -18.40
CA TYR A 191 -1.66 -10.71 -17.09
C TYR A 191 -2.24 -12.10 -17.02
N LYS A 192 -1.50 -13.00 -16.37
CA LYS A 192 -2.06 -14.26 -15.84
C LYS A 192 -2.69 -13.98 -14.49
N LEU A 193 -3.98 -14.29 -14.34
CA LEU A 193 -4.76 -14.11 -13.11
C LEU A 193 -5.12 -15.48 -12.54
N LYS A 194 -4.92 -15.67 -11.22
CA LYS A 194 -5.29 -16.89 -10.51
C LYS A 194 -5.94 -16.56 -9.17
N SER A 195 -6.90 -17.36 -8.73
CA SER A 195 -7.42 -17.28 -7.36
C SER A 195 -6.38 -17.74 -6.35
N LYS A 196 -6.29 -17.02 -5.26
CA LYS A 196 -5.60 -17.45 -4.03
C LYS A 196 -6.59 -17.79 -2.90
N GLY A 197 -7.90 -17.74 -3.20
CA GLY A 197 -8.96 -18.02 -2.24
C GLY A 197 -9.75 -16.78 -1.85
N LYS A 198 -10.64 -16.99 -0.89
CA LYS A 198 -11.45 -15.93 -0.27
C LYS A 198 -11.17 -15.89 1.22
N ILE A 199 -11.32 -14.71 1.78
CA ILE A 199 -11.26 -14.48 3.22
C ILE A 199 -12.45 -13.64 3.65
N ILE A 200 -12.75 -13.61 4.95
CA ILE A 200 -13.65 -12.62 5.53
C ILE A 200 -12.82 -11.54 6.22
N TYR A 201 -13.08 -10.30 5.88
CA TYR A 201 -12.45 -9.15 6.52
C TYR A 201 -13.54 -8.13 6.90
N GLU A 202 -13.63 -7.82 8.21
CA GLU A 202 -14.64 -6.92 8.78
C GLU A 202 -16.11 -7.27 8.41
N GLY A 203 -16.40 -8.58 8.26
CA GLY A 203 -17.72 -9.10 7.90
C GLY A 203 -17.99 -9.21 6.40
N ASP A 204 -17.16 -8.63 5.56
CA ASP A 204 -17.28 -8.72 4.10
C ASP A 204 -16.41 -9.84 3.53
N SER A 205 -16.90 -10.49 2.46
CA SER A 205 -16.11 -11.44 1.67
C SER A 205 -15.09 -10.71 0.79
N VAL A 206 -13.84 -11.15 0.84
CA VAL A 206 -12.73 -10.58 0.07
C VAL A 206 -12.11 -11.65 -0.82
N GLN A 207 -12.06 -11.41 -2.12
CA GLN A 207 -11.37 -12.27 -3.08
C GLN A 207 -9.90 -11.88 -3.17
N ILE A 208 -9.02 -12.88 -3.09
CA ILE A 208 -7.58 -12.70 -3.34
C ILE A 208 -7.28 -13.19 -4.75
N ILE A 209 -6.71 -12.32 -5.58
CA ILE A 209 -6.32 -12.61 -6.95
C ILE A 209 -4.82 -12.39 -7.07
N SER A 210 -4.05 -13.43 -7.42
CA SER A 210 -2.67 -13.25 -7.83
C SER A 210 -2.61 -12.88 -9.31
N TYR A 211 -1.67 -12.02 -9.65
CA TYR A 211 -1.43 -11.58 -11.01
C TYR A 211 0.07 -11.65 -11.35
N THR A 212 0.37 -11.93 -12.61
CA THR A 212 1.74 -11.92 -13.13
C THR A 212 1.70 -11.38 -14.55
N ALA A 213 2.47 -10.34 -14.83
CA ALA A 213 2.62 -9.81 -16.18
C ALA A 213 3.31 -10.85 -17.07
N THR A 214 2.74 -11.14 -18.24
CA THR A 214 3.29 -12.09 -19.19
C THR A 214 4.40 -11.48 -20.04
N LYS A 215 4.32 -10.17 -20.23
CA LYS A 215 5.30 -9.34 -20.94
C LYS A 215 5.48 -8.03 -20.15
N PRO A 216 6.34 -8.05 -19.13
CA PRO A 216 6.61 -6.85 -18.34
C PRO A 216 7.09 -5.70 -19.24
N SER A 217 6.51 -4.52 -19.07
CA SER A 217 6.80 -3.34 -19.89
C SER A 217 6.29 -2.09 -19.17
N ILE A 218 6.66 -0.93 -19.69
CA ILE A 218 6.11 0.34 -19.19
C ILE A 218 4.58 0.37 -19.20
N SER A 219 3.93 -0.30 -20.17
CA SER A 219 2.47 -0.34 -20.23
C SER A 219 1.84 -1.19 -19.14
N THR A 220 2.56 -2.18 -18.61
CA THR A 220 2.05 -3.11 -17.59
C THR A 220 2.49 -2.77 -16.17
N ALA A 221 3.57 -2.02 -15.99
CA ALA A 221 4.15 -1.78 -14.68
C ALA A 221 4.47 -0.31 -14.39
N GLY A 222 4.27 0.58 -15.37
CA GLY A 222 4.65 1.98 -15.26
C GLY A 222 6.16 2.25 -15.27
N ASP A 223 6.97 1.20 -15.36
CA ASP A 223 8.44 1.26 -15.33
C ASP A 223 9.01 0.78 -16.67
N PRO A 224 9.80 1.62 -17.38
CA PRO A 224 10.38 1.26 -18.68
C PRO A 224 11.44 0.18 -18.60
N THR A 225 12.03 -0.05 -17.43
CA THR A 225 13.14 -0.97 -17.21
C THR A 225 12.73 -2.26 -16.49
N VAL A 226 11.43 -2.47 -16.29
CA VAL A 226 10.86 -3.62 -15.59
C VAL A 226 11.24 -4.94 -16.27
N GLN A 227 11.67 -5.92 -15.47
CA GLN A 227 11.98 -7.28 -15.89
C GLN A 227 10.90 -8.27 -15.42
N SER A 228 10.35 -8.05 -14.24
CA SER A 228 9.25 -8.83 -13.69
C SER A 228 8.28 -7.97 -12.93
N TYR A 229 6.98 -8.30 -13.03
CA TYR A 229 5.91 -7.63 -12.32
C TYR A 229 4.84 -8.65 -11.93
N SER A 230 4.65 -8.86 -10.64
CA SER A 230 3.68 -9.82 -10.12
C SER A 230 3.17 -9.38 -8.76
N GLY A 231 2.03 -9.92 -8.33
CA GLY A 231 1.50 -9.56 -7.02
C GLY A 231 0.21 -10.23 -6.65
N GLU A 232 -0.42 -9.71 -5.60
CA GLU A 232 -1.71 -10.14 -5.08
C GLU A 232 -2.57 -8.92 -4.77
N ILE A 233 -3.79 -8.92 -5.28
CA ILE A 233 -4.79 -7.89 -5.00
C ILE A 233 -5.96 -8.50 -4.22
N TYR A 234 -6.39 -7.79 -3.18
CA TYR A 234 -7.46 -8.16 -2.26
C TYR A 234 -8.67 -7.27 -2.53
N VAL A 235 -9.71 -7.85 -3.09
CA VAL A 235 -10.90 -7.12 -3.55
C VAL A 235 -12.10 -7.49 -2.69
N ASN A 236 -12.73 -6.51 -2.06
CA ASN A 236 -14.00 -6.67 -1.37
C ASN A 236 -15.11 -7.00 -2.39
N LEU A 237 -15.86 -8.08 -2.17
CA LEU A 237 -16.88 -8.53 -3.10
C LEU A 237 -18.20 -7.73 -3.04
N LYS A 238 -18.39 -6.93 -1.99
CA LYS A 238 -19.61 -6.13 -1.78
C LYS A 238 -19.61 -4.84 -2.60
N ASP A 239 -18.47 -4.12 -2.60
CA ASP A 239 -18.33 -2.81 -3.23
C ASP A 239 -17.16 -2.71 -4.21
N PHE A 240 -16.41 -3.80 -4.40
CA PHE A 240 -15.24 -3.87 -5.26
C PHE A 240 -14.09 -2.94 -4.84
N ALA A 241 -14.05 -2.50 -3.59
CA ALA A 241 -12.90 -1.77 -3.07
C ALA A 241 -11.67 -2.67 -2.99
N VAL A 242 -10.52 -2.15 -3.36
CA VAL A 242 -9.22 -2.77 -3.06
C VAL A 242 -8.92 -2.52 -1.60
N LEU A 243 -8.65 -3.56 -0.83
CA LEU A 243 -8.28 -3.45 0.59
C LEU A 243 -6.78 -3.58 0.80
N LYS A 244 -6.11 -4.33 -0.08
CA LYS A 244 -4.67 -4.54 -0.05
C LYS A 244 -4.15 -4.87 -1.43
N ASN A 245 -2.96 -4.40 -1.74
CA ASN A 245 -2.18 -4.87 -2.86
C ASN A 245 -0.75 -5.16 -2.42
N VAL A 246 -0.21 -6.28 -2.84
CA VAL A 246 1.20 -6.62 -2.68
C VAL A 246 1.77 -6.78 -4.08
N VAL A 247 2.77 -6.02 -4.44
CA VAL A 247 3.43 -6.11 -5.74
C VAL A 247 4.92 -6.41 -5.56
N ASN A 248 5.44 -7.29 -6.38
CA ASN A 248 6.86 -7.59 -6.49
C ASN A 248 7.34 -7.14 -7.87
N ILE A 249 8.37 -6.31 -7.91
CA ILE A 249 8.92 -5.71 -9.11
C ILE A 249 10.41 -5.97 -9.13
N THR A 250 10.93 -6.40 -10.28
CA THR A 250 12.36 -6.39 -10.55
C THR A 250 12.61 -5.50 -11.76
N SER A 251 13.50 -4.55 -11.65
CA SER A 251 13.83 -3.58 -12.67
C SER A 251 15.33 -3.54 -12.88
N ARG A 252 15.75 -3.39 -14.14
CA ARG A 252 17.14 -3.18 -14.51
C ARG A 252 17.38 -1.69 -14.67
N ASP A 253 18.53 -1.21 -14.22
CA ASP A 253 18.88 0.22 -14.33
C ASP A 253 17.80 1.17 -13.80
N PHE A 254 17.11 0.78 -12.72
CA PHE A 254 16.04 1.57 -12.14
C PHE A 254 16.53 2.99 -11.80
N ASN A 255 15.73 3.98 -12.17
CA ASN A 255 15.96 5.38 -11.85
C ASN A 255 14.63 6.02 -11.43
N SER A 256 14.57 6.51 -10.20
CA SER A 256 13.40 7.24 -9.71
C SER A 256 13.12 8.48 -10.55
N LEU A 257 11.87 8.62 -11.01
CA LEU A 257 11.40 9.76 -11.80
C LEU A 257 10.84 10.90 -10.94
N GLY A 258 10.63 10.66 -9.65
CA GLY A 258 9.96 11.61 -8.76
C GLY A 258 10.89 12.65 -8.12
N ARG A 259 10.30 13.45 -7.24
CA ARG A 259 10.96 14.47 -6.45
C ARG A 259 11.57 13.87 -5.19
N ASN A 260 12.87 14.01 -5.00
CA ASN A 260 13.57 13.42 -3.87
C ASN A 260 13.50 14.29 -2.61
N LEU A 261 13.59 13.64 -1.45
CA LEU A 261 13.72 14.30 -0.15
C LEU A 261 15.03 15.13 -0.05
N VAL A 262 16.03 14.72 -0.83
CA VAL A 262 17.34 15.39 -0.91
C VAL A 262 17.63 15.64 -2.38
N VAL A 263 18.17 16.82 -2.70
CA VAL A 263 18.60 17.13 -4.06
C VAL A 263 19.78 16.24 -4.43
N ILE A 264 19.61 15.48 -5.50
CA ILE A 264 20.67 14.61 -6.07
C ILE A 264 20.89 15.11 -7.50
N ASN A 265 22.08 15.56 -7.82
CA ASN A 265 22.42 16.12 -9.12
C ASN A 265 22.39 15.04 -10.23
N GLU A 266 22.77 13.81 -9.89
CA GLU A 266 22.71 12.65 -10.79
C GLU A 266 21.97 11.52 -10.09
N LYS A 267 20.98 10.94 -10.78
CA LYS A 267 20.25 9.76 -10.29
C LYS A 267 20.95 8.52 -10.84
N PRO A 268 21.61 7.73 -10.00
CA PRO A 268 22.26 6.52 -10.45
C PRO A 268 21.21 5.51 -10.91
N LYS A 269 21.57 4.71 -11.88
CA LYS A 269 20.81 3.54 -12.30
C LYS A 269 21.33 2.34 -11.54
N SER A 270 20.44 1.50 -11.08
CA SER A 270 20.78 0.26 -10.39
C SER A 270 19.72 -0.82 -10.66
N ASP A 271 20.14 -2.08 -10.62
CA ASP A 271 19.20 -3.19 -10.62
C ASP A 271 18.53 -3.27 -9.25
N VAL A 272 17.20 -3.27 -9.24
CA VAL A 272 16.42 -3.19 -8.01
C VAL A 272 15.36 -4.28 -8.01
N THR A 273 15.22 -4.95 -6.87
CA THR A 273 14.06 -5.79 -6.57
C THR A 273 13.30 -5.16 -5.41
N MET A 274 12.00 -4.92 -5.63
CA MET A 274 11.13 -4.23 -4.68
C MET A 274 9.91 -5.09 -4.37
N GLN A 275 9.50 -5.08 -3.10
CA GLN A 275 8.16 -5.49 -2.71
C GLN A 275 7.45 -4.28 -2.09
N ILE A 276 6.30 -3.94 -2.65
CA ILE A 276 5.48 -2.81 -2.18
C ILE A 276 4.16 -3.38 -1.67
N THR A 277 3.81 -3.07 -0.44
CA THR A 277 2.53 -3.40 0.15
C THR A 277 1.75 -2.12 0.40
N THR A 278 0.59 -2.01 -0.24
CA THR A 278 -0.35 -0.91 -0.05
C THR A 278 -1.61 -1.47 0.63
N THR A 279 -2.06 -0.82 1.69
CA THR A 279 -3.30 -1.16 2.39
C THR A 279 -4.22 0.04 2.45
N TYR A 280 -5.52 -0.21 2.32
CA TYR A 280 -6.54 0.83 2.35
C TYR A 280 -7.48 0.56 3.51
N LYS A 281 -7.89 1.62 4.18
CA LYS A 281 -8.83 1.57 5.31
C LYS A 281 -10.09 2.31 4.93
N LYS A 282 -11.26 1.67 5.14
CA LYS A 282 -12.54 2.37 5.03
C LYS A 282 -12.67 3.34 6.20
N LEU A 283 -12.89 4.61 5.89
CA LEU A 283 -13.28 5.59 6.87
C LEU A 283 -14.78 5.40 7.14
N LYS A 284 -15.16 5.38 8.41
CA LYS A 284 -16.59 5.46 8.78
C LYS A 284 -17.01 6.90 8.61
N SER A 285 -17.98 7.14 7.72
CA SER A 285 -18.69 8.41 7.62
C SER A 285 -19.51 8.64 8.88
#